data_3b0777d919fa281015d154e64526e71d
#
_entry.id   3b0777d919fa281015d154e64526e71d
#
_cell.length_a   1.000
_cell.length_b   1.000
_cell.length_c   1.000
_cell.angle_alpha   90.00
_cell.angle_beta   90.00
_cell.angle_gamma   90.00
#
_symmetry.space_group_name_H-M   'P 1'
#
loop_
_entity.id
_entity.type
_entity.pdbx_description
1 polymer ?
#
loop_
_entity_poly.entity_id
_entity_poly.type
_entity_poly.pdbx_seq_one_letter_code
_entity_poly.pdbx_strand_id
1 'polypeptide(L)'
;MIFIMASLMGLSLQAQPLYVGSYNIRYQNNGDAQAGNGWSRRMPVLCAQILFEHPDIFGAQEVLETQRQDLLKNLSDYDCIGLGRDDGKHGGEHANIFYDRNKIKLLDHGDFWLSETPDRPGLGWDAACVRICSWGYFKLKKTSLKFYYFNLHMDHVGTTARREGAKLVVERIREITKGKPVILTGDFNVDQNNEIYTIFTQSGLLDDSYEKAQLRFAENGTFNSYDPELKTTSRIDHVFVSPCFHVERYGVLTNSYWVENPQSDEQLKGHDAPQEINFKKFQKRLPSDHYPVFVRLKK
;
A
#
# COMPACT_ATOMS: atom_id res chain seq x y z
N MET A 1 22.83 56.30 21.84
CA MET A 1 23.27 54.92 21.57
C MET A 1 22.02 54.06 21.47
N ILE A 2 21.56 53.77 20.26
CA ILE A 2 20.35 53.02 19.99
C ILE A 2 20.78 51.57 19.72
N PHE A 3 20.43 50.63 20.62
CA PHE A 3 20.65 49.22 20.41
C PHE A 3 19.52 48.67 19.52
N ILE A 4 19.85 48.30 18.27
CA ILE A 4 18.97 47.55 17.41
C ILE A 4 19.10 46.05 17.79
N MET A 5 18.10 45.52 18.48
CA MET A 5 17.96 44.08 18.68
C MET A 5 17.50 43.45 17.37
N ALA A 6 18.38 42.81 16.65
CA ALA A 6 18.02 41.95 15.53
C ALA A 6 17.43 40.63 16.08
N SER A 7 16.12 40.49 16.00
CA SER A 7 15.45 39.21 16.29
C SER A 7 15.75 38.26 15.13
N LEU A 8 16.60 37.26 15.35
CA LEU A 8 16.77 36.10 14.49
C LEU A 8 15.48 35.26 14.61
N MET A 9 14.55 35.47 13.69
CA MET A 9 13.50 34.51 13.45
C MET A 9 14.14 33.23 12.88
N GLY A 10 14.38 32.24 13.72
CA GLY A 10 14.77 30.91 13.30
C GLY A 10 13.65 30.33 12.43
N LEU A 11 13.85 30.29 11.12
CA LEU A 11 13.04 29.48 10.21
C LEU A 11 13.23 28.03 10.67
N SER A 12 12.29 27.52 11.47
CA SER A 12 12.19 26.09 11.70
C SER A 12 11.94 25.45 10.32
N LEU A 13 12.93 24.79 9.77
CA LEU A 13 12.76 23.89 8.63
C LEU A 13 11.76 22.82 9.06
N GLN A 14 10.48 23.07 8.82
CA GLN A 14 9.44 22.11 9.09
C GLN A 14 9.73 20.89 8.20
N ALA A 15 9.99 19.74 8.82
CA ALA A 15 10.30 18.51 8.09
C ALA A 15 9.18 18.24 7.08
N GLN A 16 9.56 18.10 5.81
CA GLN A 16 8.58 17.81 4.74
C GLN A 16 7.94 16.46 5.06
N PRO A 17 6.60 16.39 5.15
CA PRO A 17 5.92 15.12 5.39
C PRO A 17 6.15 14.17 4.21
N LEU A 18 6.20 12.87 4.51
CA LEU A 18 6.24 11.79 3.55
C LEU A 18 4.87 11.09 3.56
N TYR A 19 4.22 10.98 2.40
CA TYR A 19 2.93 10.32 2.26
C TYR A 19 3.13 8.97 1.59
N VAL A 20 2.84 7.89 2.31
CA VAL A 20 3.13 6.51 1.91
C VAL A 20 1.87 5.67 1.89
N GLY A 21 1.87 4.57 1.13
CA GLY A 21 0.70 3.70 1.06
C GLY A 21 1.00 2.23 0.80
N SER A 22 0.00 1.39 1.04
CA SER A 22 -0.07 -0.02 0.64
C SER A 22 -1.39 -0.26 -0.06
N TYR A 23 -1.36 -0.95 -1.19
CA TYR A 23 -2.56 -1.25 -1.95
C TYR A 23 -2.46 -2.60 -2.67
N ASN A 24 -3.12 -3.62 -2.16
CA ASN A 24 -3.38 -4.82 -2.94
C ASN A 24 -4.39 -4.47 -4.04
N ILE A 25 -3.95 -4.45 -5.30
CA ILE A 25 -4.76 -4.01 -6.44
C ILE A 25 -5.59 -5.12 -7.05
N ARG A 26 -5.48 -6.31 -6.55
CA ARG A 26 -6.06 -7.55 -7.09
C ARG A 26 -5.57 -7.86 -8.50
N TYR A 27 -4.99 -9.03 -8.71
CA TYR A 27 -4.55 -9.46 -10.04
C TYR A 27 -5.71 -9.62 -11.02
N GLN A 28 -5.41 -9.42 -12.29
CA GLN A 28 -6.37 -9.61 -13.36
C GLN A 28 -6.66 -11.10 -13.56
N ASN A 29 -7.93 -11.50 -13.49
CA ASN A 29 -8.36 -12.86 -13.75
C ASN A 29 -9.76 -12.91 -14.42
N ASN A 30 -10.07 -14.06 -15.02
CA ASN A 30 -11.33 -14.25 -15.74
C ASN A 30 -12.54 -14.34 -14.79
N GLY A 31 -12.39 -14.89 -13.60
CA GLY A 31 -13.49 -15.00 -12.63
C GLY A 31 -13.99 -13.63 -12.20
N ASP A 32 -13.07 -12.73 -11.84
CA ASP A 32 -13.40 -11.34 -11.49
C ASP A 32 -14.02 -10.59 -12.68
N ALA A 33 -13.53 -10.84 -13.92
CA ALA A 33 -14.09 -10.25 -15.11
C ALA A 33 -15.55 -10.68 -15.36
N GLN A 34 -15.86 -11.96 -15.20
CA GLN A 34 -17.21 -12.50 -15.30
C GLN A 34 -18.14 -11.94 -14.22
N ALA A 35 -17.63 -11.75 -13.00
CA ALA A 35 -18.35 -11.10 -11.90
C ALA A 35 -18.53 -9.58 -12.06
N GLY A 36 -17.98 -9.00 -13.14
CA GLY A 36 -18.05 -7.56 -13.45
C GLY A 36 -16.99 -6.73 -12.72
N ASN A 37 -15.98 -7.36 -12.10
CA ASN A 37 -14.83 -6.74 -11.42
C ASN A 37 -13.54 -6.83 -12.25
N GLY A 38 -13.66 -6.92 -13.59
CA GLY A 38 -12.52 -7.03 -14.49
C GLY A 38 -11.57 -5.81 -14.40
N TRP A 39 -10.28 -6.06 -14.64
CA TRP A 39 -9.24 -5.04 -14.53
C TRP A 39 -9.52 -3.79 -15.35
N SER A 40 -9.95 -3.93 -16.61
CA SER A 40 -10.26 -2.80 -17.50
C SER A 40 -11.31 -1.84 -16.92
N ARG A 41 -12.22 -2.33 -16.08
CA ARG A 41 -13.24 -1.52 -15.39
C ARG A 41 -12.69 -0.89 -14.13
N ARG A 42 -11.88 -1.61 -13.37
CA ARG A 42 -11.34 -1.17 -12.08
C ARG A 42 -10.17 -0.20 -12.24
N MET A 43 -9.31 -0.43 -13.21
CA MET A 43 -8.05 0.30 -13.41
C MET A 43 -8.24 1.83 -13.51
N PRO A 44 -9.21 2.38 -14.29
CA PRO A 44 -9.38 3.84 -14.34
C PRO A 44 -9.73 4.46 -12.98
N VAL A 45 -10.57 3.77 -12.19
CA VAL A 45 -10.99 4.25 -10.87
C VAL A 45 -9.83 4.15 -9.86
N LEU A 46 -9.10 3.05 -9.88
CA LEU A 46 -7.92 2.83 -9.05
C LEU A 46 -6.83 3.87 -9.36
N CYS A 47 -6.54 4.12 -10.63
CA CYS A 47 -5.59 5.16 -11.02
C CYS A 47 -6.07 6.56 -10.60
N ALA A 48 -7.36 6.87 -10.77
CA ALA A 48 -7.92 8.15 -10.34
C ALA A 48 -7.79 8.35 -8.82
N GLN A 49 -8.01 7.29 -8.02
CA GLN A 49 -7.82 7.33 -6.58
C GLN A 49 -6.35 7.60 -6.21
N ILE A 50 -5.40 6.88 -6.85
CA ILE A 50 -3.96 7.10 -6.61
C ILE A 50 -3.54 8.52 -7.02
N LEU A 51 -4.02 9.02 -8.15
CA LEU A 51 -3.72 10.39 -8.61
C LEU A 51 -4.32 11.46 -7.71
N PHE A 52 -5.51 11.23 -7.16
CA PHE A 52 -6.16 12.16 -6.23
C PHE A 52 -5.41 12.21 -4.88
N GLU A 53 -5.09 11.06 -4.31
CA GLU A 53 -4.31 10.97 -3.06
C GLU A 53 -2.86 11.40 -3.27
N HIS A 54 -2.29 11.10 -4.40
CA HIS A 54 -0.92 11.44 -4.81
C HIS A 54 0.15 11.08 -3.77
N PRO A 55 0.21 9.79 -3.31
CA PRO A 55 1.23 9.36 -2.37
C PRO A 55 2.63 9.56 -2.95
N ASP A 56 3.60 9.90 -2.11
CA ASP A 56 4.99 10.04 -2.56
C ASP A 56 5.59 8.68 -2.95
N ILE A 57 5.15 7.61 -2.26
CA ILE A 57 5.59 6.23 -2.50
C ILE A 57 4.52 5.26 -1.98
N PHE A 58 4.26 4.18 -2.70
CA PHE A 58 3.36 3.13 -2.24
C PHE A 58 3.78 1.74 -2.72
N GLY A 59 3.51 0.74 -1.89
CA GLY A 59 3.61 -0.67 -2.26
C GLY A 59 2.31 -1.14 -2.90
N ALA A 60 2.41 -1.88 -4.00
CA ALA A 60 1.27 -2.55 -4.61
C ALA A 60 1.50 -4.07 -4.63
N GLN A 61 0.46 -4.85 -4.33
CA GLN A 61 0.49 -6.30 -4.31
C GLN A 61 -0.43 -6.85 -5.39
N GLU A 62 -0.21 -8.11 -5.79
CA GLU A 62 -0.92 -8.81 -6.86
C GLU A 62 -0.78 -8.17 -8.26
N VAL A 63 0.29 -7.47 -8.49
CA VAL A 63 0.50 -6.75 -9.76
C VAL A 63 1.04 -7.71 -10.82
N LEU A 64 0.27 -8.03 -11.86
CA LEU A 64 0.78 -8.70 -13.04
C LEU A 64 1.55 -7.73 -13.94
N GLU A 65 2.45 -8.22 -14.78
CA GLU A 65 3.26 -7.37 -15.67
C GLU A 65 2.38 -6.46 -16.55
N THR A 66 1.27 -6.96 -17.07
CA THR A 66 0.32 -6.16 -17.85
C THR A 66 -0.31 -5.03 -17.02
N GLN A 67 -0.68 -5.33 -15.77
CA GLN A 67 -1.21 -4.32 -14.84
C GLN A 67 -0.15 -3.29 -14.45
N ARG A 68 1.12 -3.73 -14.26
CA ARG A 68 2.26 -2.83 -14.02
C ARG A 68 2.45 -1.83 -15.16
N GLN A 69 2.38 -2.29 -16.41
CA GLN A 69 2.47 -1.43 -17.60
C GLN A 69 1.30 -0.45 -17.69
N ASP A 70 0.07 -0.91 -17.44
CA ASP A 70 -1.11 -0.06 -17.41
C ASP A 70 -1.00 1.03 -16.33
N LEU A 71 -0.54 0.67 -15.12
CA LEU A 71 -0.33 1.63 -14.04
C LEU A 71 0.73 2.68 -14.43
N LEU A 72 1.90 2.28 -14.93
CA LEU A 72 2.95 3.22 -15.35
C LEU A 72 2.49 4.16 -16.47
N LYS A 73 1.65 3.67 -17.38
CA LYS A 73 1.07 4.49 -18.46
C LYS A 73 0.11 5.55 -17.90
N ASN A 74 -0.69 5.22 -16.88
CA ASN A 74 -1.71 6.10 -16.33
C ASN A 74 -1.22 6.95 -15.14
N LEU A 75 -0.13 6.54 -14.49
CA LEU A 75 0.50 7.24 -13.37
C LEU A 75 1.83 7.86 -13.83
N SER A 76 1.76 8.83 -14.75
CA SER A 76 2.91 9.36 -15.49
C SER A 76 4.03 9.95 -14.62
N ASP A 77 3.76 10.33 -13.38
CA ASP A 77 4.76 10.85 -12.44
C ASP A 77 5.49 9.77 -11.64
N TYR A 78 5.06 8.51 -11.78
CA TYR A 78 5.62 7.40 -11.02
C TYR A 78 6.57 6.55 -11.85
N ASP A 79 7.62 6.08 -11.20
CA ASP A 79 8.40 4.91 -11.61
C ASP A 79 8.12 3.76 -10.65
N CYS A 80 8.49 2.53 -11.00
CA CYS A 80 8.35 1.40 -10.11
C CYS A 80 9.55 0.45 -10.15
N ILE A 81 9.75 -0.27 -9.04
CA ILE A 81 10.69 -1.38 -8.88
C ILE A 81 9.96 -2.63 -8.38
N GLY A 82 10.60 -3.76 -8.45
CA GLY A 82 10.11 -5.08 -8.03
C GLY A 82 10.00 -6.05 -9.19
N LEU A 83 10.40 -7.29 -8.95
CA LEU A 83 10.44 -8.37 -9.94
C LEU A 83 9.20 -9.26 -9.81
N GLY A 84 8.89 -10.01 -10.88
CA GLY A 84 7.89 -11.06 -10.88
C GLY A 84 8.34 -12.24 -10.01
N ARG A 85 7.46 -12.73 -9.17
CA ARG A 85 7.78 -13.72 -8.14
C ARG A 85 8.16 -15.10 -8.70
N ASP A 86 7.66 -15.46 -9.91
CA ASP A 86 7.80 -16.83 -10.43
C ASP A 86 9.15 -17.05 -11.14
N ASP A 87 9.71 -16.00 -11.77
CA ASP A 87 10.93 -16.13 -12.59
C ASP A 87 12.03 -15.11 -12.24
N GLY A 88 11.75 -14.20 -11.30
CA GLY A 88 12.67 -13.11 -10.99
C GLY A 88 12.82 -12.09 -12.11
N LYS A 89 11.82 -11.96 -12.98
CA LYS A 89 11.78 -11.00 -14.09
C LYS A 89 10.36 -10.40 -14.22
N HIS A 90 9.50 -11.03 -15.01
CA HIS A 90 8.14 -10.55 -15.31
C HIS A 90 7.06 -11.59 -15.03
N GLY A 91 7.45 -12.82 -14.67
CA GLY A 91 6.54 -13.94 -14.42
C GLY A 91 5.86 -13.87 -13.07
N GLY A 92 4.54 -14.12 -13.06
CA GLY A 92 3.73 -14.11 -11.85
C GLY A 92 3.38 -12.72 -11.35
N GLU A 93 2.92 -12.66 -10.11
CA GLU A 93 2.60 -11.41 -9.45
C GLU A 93 3.87 -10.73 -8.92
N HIS A 94 3.83 -9.39 -8.87
CA HIS A 94 4.88 -8.56 -8.30
C HIS A 94 4.41 -7.95 -6.98
N ALA A 95 5.34 -7.69 -6.08
CA ALA A 95 5.17 -6.81 -4.94
C ALA A 95 5.85 -5.47 -5.27
N ASN A 96 5.28 -4.72 -6.21
CA ASN A 96 5.91 -3.52 -6.75
C ASN A 96 5.94 -2.37 -5.73
N ILE A 97 6.96 -1.51 -5.85
CA ILE A 97 7.05 -0.23 -5.15
C ILE A 97 6.99 0.88 -6.21
N PHE A 98 5.91 1.65 -6.20
CA PHE A 98 5.72 2.84 -7.04
C PHE A 98 6.14 4.08 -6.26
N TYR A 99 6.90 4.99 -6.88
CA TYR A 99 7.37 6.22 -6.26
C TYR A 99 7.30 7.41 -7.22
N ASP A 100 6.87 8.55 -6.71
CA ASP A 100 6.86 9.81 -7.46
C ASP A 100 8.31 10.23 -7.77
N ARG A 101 8.73 10.05 -9.04
CA ARG A 101 10.09 10.35 -9.49
C ARG A 101 10.44 11.84 -9.42
N ASN A 102 9.46 12.73 -9.29
CA ASN A 102 9.72 14.16 -9.13
C ASN A 102 10.13 14.51 -7.70
N LYS A 103 9.62 13.75 -6.71
CA LYS A 103 9.87 13.98 -5.28
C LYS A 103 10.95 13.05 -4.70
N ILE A 104 11.04 11.82 -5.20
CA ILE A 104 11.88 10.76 -4.65
C ILE A 104 12.94 10.34 -5.68
N LYS A 105 14.14 10.04 -5.19
CA LYS A 105 15.24 9.45 -5.96
C LYS A 105 15.53 8.06 -5.43
N LEU A 106 15.49 7.06 -6.29
CA LEU A 106 15.98 5.71 -6.02
C LEU A 106 17.51 5.73 -5.96
N LEU A 107 18.10 5.12 -4.95
CA LEU A 107 19.54 5.02 -4.73
C LEU A 107 20.05 3.58 -4.90
N ASP A 108 19.24 2.60 -4.46
CA ASP A 108 19.54 1.17 -4.52
C ASP A 108 18.25 0.36 -4.42
N HIS A 109 18.22 -0.87 -4.90
CA HIS A 109 17.03 -1.74 -4.82
C HIS A 109 17.42 -3.21 -4.93
N GLY A 110 16.45 -4.07 -4.57
CA GLY A 110 16.58 -5.52 -4.75
C GLY A 110 15.30 -6.23 -4.36
N ASP A 111 15.33 -7.53 -4.49
CA ASP A 111 14.23 -8.43 -4.20
C ASP A 111 14.77 -9.66 -3.47
N PHE A 112 13.93 -10.30 -2.66
CA PHE A 112 14.21 -11.60 -2.07
C PHE A 112 12.92 -12.40 -1.91
N TRP A 113 13.03 -13.72 -2.00
CA TRP A 113 11.89 -14.63 -1.89
C TRP A 113 11.65 -15.04 -0.45
N LEU A 114 10.37 -15.17 -0.10
CA LEU A 114 9.97 -15.63 1.23
C LEU A 114 10.02 -17.16 1.27
N SER A 115 11.23 -17.68 1.28
CA SER A 115 11.54 -19.11 1.25
C SER A 115 12.88 -19.40 1.94
N GLU A 116 13.20 -20.67 2.12
CA GLU A 116 14.49 -21.15 2.62
C GLU A 116 15.66 -20.80 1.68
N THR A 117 15.35 -20.39 0.44
CA THR A 117 16.33 -19.94 -0.56
C THR A 117 15.98 -18.55 -1.05
N PRO A 118 16.19 -17.49 -0.24
CA PRO A 118 15.66 -16.16 -0.52
C PRO A 118 16.29 -15.47 -1.72
N ASP A 119 17.39 -15.95 -2.24
CA ASP A 119 18.12 -15.32 -3.35
C ASP A 119 17.64 -15.79 -4.75
N ARG A 120 16.61 -16.63 -4.81
CA ARG A 120 16.04 -17.16 -6.06
C ARG A 120 14.57 -17.52 -5.93
N PRO A 121 13.79 -17.53 -7.06
CA PRO A 121 12.41 -17.98 -7.06
C PRO A 121 12.25 -19.39 -6.48
N GLY A 122 11.23 -19.59 -5.65
CA GLY A 122 10.90 -20.87 -5.04
C GLY A 122 9.76 -20.75 -4.04
N LEU A 123 9.04 -21.88 -3.87
CA LEU A 123 8.08 -22.01 -2.76
C LEU A 123 8.84 -22.04 -1.44
N GLY A 124 8.31 -21.38 -0.44
CA GLY A 124 8.84 -21.41 0.92
C GLY A 124 7.95 -22.25 1.85
N TRP A 125 8.56 -23.17 2.58
CA TRP A 125 7.92 -23.99 3.62
C TRP A 125 6.61 -24.66 3.12
N ASP A 126 5.47 -24.33 3.75
CA ASP A 126 4.14 -24.82 3.39
C ASP A 126 3.32 -23.83 2.53
N ALA A 127 3.99 -22.90 1.83
CA ALA A 127 3.33 -21.89 1.02
C ALA A 127 2.55 -22.48 -0.15
N ALA A 128 1.37 -21.94 -0.44
CA ALA A 128 0.58 -22.28 -1.61
C ALA A 128 1.11 -21.61 -2.90
N CYS A 129 1.81 -20.48 -2.78
CA CYS A 129 2.35 -19.72 -3.90
C CYS A 129 3.76 -19.23 -3.58
N VAL A 130 4.56 -19.01 -4.63
CA VAL A 130 5.83 -18.28 -4.51
C VAL A 130 5.56 -16.87 -4.00
N ARG A 131 6.33 -16.40 -3.01
CA ARG A 131 6.18 -15.08 -2.41
C ARG A 131 7.48 -14.32 -2.44
N ILE A 132 7.38 -13.01 -2.66
CA ILE A 132 8.52 -12.11 -2.85
C ILE A 132 8.35 -10.87 -1.99
N CYS A 133 9.47 -10.30 -1.56
CA CYS A 133 9.57 -8.98 -0.95
C CYS A 133 10.51 -8.13 -1.80
N SER A 134 10.01 -7.01 -2.31
CA SER A 134 10.80 -6.01 -3.02
C SER A 134 11.24 -4.91 -2.06
N TRP A 135 12.41 -4.33 -2.25
CA TRP A 135 12.89 -3.22 -1.45
C TRP A 135 13.63 -2.17 -2.28
N GLY A 136 13.60 -0.93 -1.81
CA GLY A 136 14.39 0.15 -2.36
C GLY A 136 14.97 1.06 -1.28
N TYR A 137 16.14 1.65 -1.55
CA TYR A 137 16.74 2.71 -0.77
C TYR A 137 16.50 4.03 -1.47
N PHE A 138 15.79 4.92 -0.82
CA PHE A 138 15.30 6.16 -1.41
C PHE A 138 15.83 7.39 -0.71
N LYS A 139 15.85 8.51 -1.46
CA LYS A 139 16.11 9.86 -0.93
C LYS A 139 14.97 10.79 -1.31
N LEU A 140 14.38 11.49 -0.33
CA LEU A 140 13.46 12.59 -0.59
C LEU A 140 14.26 13.79 -1.11
N LYS A 141 13.99 14.22 -2.36
CA LYS A 141 14.87 15.16 -3.11
C LYS A 141 15.07 16.50 -2.42
N LYS A 142 14.03 17.06 -1.80
CA LYS A 142 14.06 18.37 -1.17
C LYS A 142 14.57 18.38 0.28
N THR A 143 14.98 17.21 0.80
CA THR A 143 15.46 17.04 2.17
C THR A 143 16.71 16.17 2.21
N SER A 144 17.30 15.99 3.40
CA SER A 144 18.36 15.01 3.63
C SER A 144 17.84 13.61 3.95
N LEU A 145 16.50 13.42 4.05
CA LEU A 145 15.90 12.16 4.45
C LEU A 145 16.21 11.05 3.43
N LYS A 146 16.82 10.00 3.93
CA LYS A 146 17.00 8.74 3.23
C LYS A 146 16.36 7.63 4.05
N PHE A 147 15.67 6.70 3.37
CA PHE A 147 14.93 5.63 4.01
C PHE A 147 14.88 4.41 3.10
N TYR A 148 14.71 3.25 3.70
CA TYR A 148 14.35 2.03 2.99
C TYR A 148 12.86 1.84 2.97
N TYR A 149 12.36 1.36 1.85
CA TYR A 149 10.97 0.98 1.67
C TYR A 149 10.92 -0.47 1.21
N PHE A 150 10.17 -1.30 1.93
CA PHE A 150 9.93 -2.70 1.61
C PHE A 150 8.45 -2.89 1.30
N ASN A 151 8.16 -3.77 0.34
CA ASN A 151 6.82 -4.20 0.01
C ASN A 151 6.76 -5.70 -0.20
N LEU A 152 5.76 -6.35 0.39
CA LEU A 152 5.61 -7.80 0.34
C LEU A 152 4.15 -8.22 0.14
N HIS A 153 3.97 -9.49 -0.22
CA HIS A 153 2.69 -10.20 -0.13
C HIS A 153 2.96 -11.59 0.44
N MET A 154 2.51 -11.83 1.67
CA MET A 154 2.72 -13.09 2.38
C MET A 154 1.73 -14.16 1.91
N ASP A 155 2.02 -15.43 2.20
CA ASP A 155 1.17 -16.54 1.77
C ASP A 155 -0.18 -16.53 2.49
N HIS A 156 -1.25 -16.85 1.76
CA HIS A 156 -2.62 -16.83 2.28
C HIS A 156 -3.06 -18.16 2.91
N VAL A 157 -2.30 -19.25 2.69
CA VAL A 157 -2.62 -20.61 3.19
C VAL A 157 -1.60 -21.06 4.23
N GLY A 158 -0.31 -21.08 3.87
CA GLY A 158 0.77 -21.64 4.66
C GLY A 158 1.05 -20.86 5.94
N THR A 159 0.73 -21.43 7.10
CA THR A 159 0.98 -20.77 8.40
C THR A 159 2.46 -20.74 8.73
N THR A 160 3.20 -21.84 8.43
CA THR A 160 4.66 -21.89 8.61
C THR A 160 5.34 -20.88 7.69
N ALA A 161 4.90 -20.81 6.42
CA ALA A 161 5.43 -19.86 5.45
C ALA A 161 5.23 -18.40 5.89
N ARG A 162 4.07 -18.06 6.46
CA ARG A 162 3.87 -16.71 7.03
C ARG A 162 4.77 -16.47 8.24
N ARG A 163 4.88 -17.41 9.16
CA ARG A 163 5.69 -17.25 10.38
C ARG A 163 7.18 -17.13 10.06
N GLU A 164 7.72 -18.06 9.29
CA GLU A 164 9.14 -18.06 8.94
C GLU A 164 9.46 -16.93 7.95
N GLY A 165 8.56 -16.64 7.00
CA GLY A 165 8.66 -15.48 6.12
C GLY A 165 8.72 -14.16 6.90
N ALA A 166 7.92 -13.99 7.96
CA ALA A 166 7.96 -12.81 8.83
C ALA A 166 9.33 -12.67 9.52
N LYS A 167 9.88 -13.76 10.06
CA LYS A 167 11.22 -13.76 10.68
C LYS A 167 12.30 -13.40 9.65
N LEU A 168 12.25 -14.00 8.45
CA LEU A 168 13.16 -13.71 7.36
C LEU A 168 13.11 -12.23 6.96
N VAL A 169 11.92 -11.64 6.83
CA VAL A 169 11.77 -10.22 6.50
C VAL A 169 12.41 -9.33 7.55
N VAL A 170 12.18 -9.60 8.83
CA VAL A 170 12.80 -8.82 9.94
C VAL A 170 14.33 -8.95 9.91
N GLU A 171 14.87 -10.15 9.66
CA GLU A 171 16.31 -10.39 9.52
C GLU A 171 16.88 -9.63 8.33
N ARG A 172 16.29 -9.74 7.15
CA ARG A 172 16.72 -9.03 5.93
C ARG A 172 16.63 -7.51 6.10
N ILE A 173 15.62 -6.99 6.76
CA ILE A 173 15.55 -5.56 7.10
C ILE A 173 16.77 -5.16 7.94
N ARG A 174 17.12 -5.93 8.97
CA ARG A 174 18.28 -5.63 9.84
C ARG A 174 19.59 -5.63 9.04
N GLU A 175 19.80 -6.66 8.21
CA GLU A 175 21.01 -6.82 7.39
C GLU A 175 21.16 -5.71 6.34
N ILE A 176 20.09 -5.43 5.59
CA ILE A 176 20.11 -4.49 4.46
C ILE A 176 20.20 -3.05 4.96
N THR A 177 19.42 -2.69 5.96
CA THR A 177 19.26 -1.28 6.35
C THR A 177 20.32 -0.79 7.33
N LYS A 178 20.92 -1.70 8.12
CA LYS A 178 21.94 -1.39 9.12
C LYS A 178 21.52 -0.23 10.04
N GLY A 179 20.25 -0.26 10.49
CA GLY A 179 19.67 0.72 11.41
C GLY A 179 19.19 2.04 10.78
N LYS A 180 19.21 2.16 9.45
CA LYS A 180 18.61 3.32 8.77
C LYS A 180 17.08 3.24 8.81
N PRO A 181 16.37 4.37 8.61
CA PRO A 181 14.91 4.42 8.63
C PRO A 181 14.27 3.47 7.63
N VAL A 182 13.21 2.76 8.07
CA VAL A 182 12.50 1.74 7.29
C VAL A 182 11.01 2.03 7.28
N ILE A 183 10.38 1.75 6.14
CA ILE A 183 8.95 1.61 5.96
C ILE A 183 8.72 0.23 5.33
N LEU A 184 7.86 -0.57 5.92
CA LEU A 184 7.47 -1.89 5.42
C LEU A 184 5.97 -1.90 5.18
N THR A 185 5.58 -2.19 3.94
CA THR A 185 4.18 -2.29 3.51
C THR A 185 3.88 -3.66 2.95
N GLY A 186 2.61 -4.00 2.85
CA GLY A 186 2.21 -5.24 2.20
C GLY A 186 0.84 -5.74 2.61
N ASP A 187 0.44 -6.77 1.89
CA ASP A 187 -0.60 -7.70 2.32
C ASP A 187 0.08 -8.85 3.09
N PHE A 188 -0.12 -8.86 4.38
CA PHE A 188 0.52 -9.84 5.28
C PHE A 188 -0.30 -11.11 5.43
N ASN A 189 -1.55 -11.13 4.95
CA ASN A 189 -2.48 -12.24 5.16
C ASN A 189 -2.62 -12.68 6.63
N VAL A 190 -2.29 -11.78 7.55
CA VAL A 190 -2.50 -11.89 8.99
C VAL A 190 -2.99 -10.57 9.54
N ASP A 191 -3.95 -10.61 10.44
CA ASP A 191 -4.46 -9.41 11.10
C ASP A 191 -3.67 -9.07 12.39
N GLN A 192 -4.00 -7.95 12.98
CA GLN A 192 -3.38 -7.42 14.20
C GLN A 192 -3.52 -8.33 15.44
N ASN A 193 -4.39 -9.34 15.41
CA ASN A 193 -4.62 -10.28 16.50
C ASN A 193 -3.80 -11.57 16.36
N ASN A 194 -3.15 -11.77 15.22
CA ASN A 194 -2.36 -12.96 14.93
C ASN A 194 -0.96 -12.87 15.58
N GLU A 195 -0.46 -13.99 16.10
CA GLU A 195 0.89 -14.04 16.69
C GLU A 195 1.99 -13.63 15.71
N ILE A 196 1.81 -13.89 14.39
CA ILE A 196 2.79 -13.55 13.36
C ILE A 196 2.96 -12.03 13.23
N TYR A 197 1.89 -11.26 13.43
CA TYR A 197 1.94 -9.80 13.48
C TYR A 197 2.92 -9.32 14.57
N THR A 198 2.99 -10.03 15.70
CA THR A 198 3.89 -9.65 16.80
C THR A 198 5.37 -9.80 16.43
N ILE A 199 5.72 -10.65 15.45
CA ILE A 199 7.10 -10.78 14.97
C ILE A 199 7.61 -9.43 14.42
N PHE A 200 6.75 -8.67 13.75
CA PHE A 200 7.10 -7.34 13.25
C PHE A 200 7.13 -6.29 14.36
N THR A 201 6.08 -6.20 15.18
CA THR A 201 5.93 -5.15 16.20
C THR A 201 6.84 -5.33 17.42
N GLN A 202 7.30 -6.56 17.69
CA GLN A 202 8.24 -6.85 18.78
C GLN A 202 9.70 -6.96 18.30
N SER A 203 9.97 -6.71 17.01
CA SER A 203 11.31 -6.78 16.43
C SER A 203 12.27 -5.71 16.95
N GLY A 204 11.76 -4.66 17.56
CA GLY A 204 12.51 -3.45 17.94
C GLY A 204 12.88 -2.55 16.77
N LEU A 205 12.47 -2.91 15.54
CA LEU A 205 12.75 -2.16 14.30
C LEU A 205 11.55 -1.40 13.78
N LEU A 206 10.34 -1.88 14.07
CA LEU A 206 9.10 -1.48 13.42
C LEU A 206 7.98 -1.26 14.43
N ASP A 207 7.27 -0.16 14.26
CA ASP A 207 6.01 0.15 14.91
C ASP A 207 4.87 0.04 13.89
N ASP A 208 3.67 -0.41 14.29
CA ASP A 208 2.49 -0.31 13.45
C ASP A 208 2.03 1.15 13.36
N SER A 209 1.96 1.69 12.15
CA SER A 209 1.53 3.06 11.92
C SER A 209 0.07 3.31 12.34
N TYR A 210 -0.78 2.30 12.33
CA TYR A 210 -2.14 2.40 12.88
C TYR A 210 -2.11 2.74 14.38
N GLU A 211 -1.29 2.00 15.15
CA GLU A 211 -1.21 2.20 16.60
C GLU A 211 -0.54 3.53 16.97
N LYS A 212 0.40 4.00 16.14
CA LYS A 212 1.15 5.25 16.38
C LYS A 212 0.46 6.49 15.84
N ALA A 213 -0.58 6.36 15.02
CA ALA A 213 -1.22 7.51 14.38
C ALA A 213 -1.92 8.44 15.36
N GLN A 214 -1.66 9.75 15.21
CA GLN A 214 -2.38 10.80 15.95
C GLN A 214 -3.84 10.90 15.52
N LEU A 215 -4.10 10.74 14.21
CA LEU A 215 -5.43 10.74 13.61
C LEU A 215 -5.63 9.47 12.78
N ARG A 216 -6.73 8.76 13.03
CA ARG A 216 -7.15 7.58 12.28
C ARG A 216 -8.46 7.85 11.55
N PHE A 217 -8.48 7.48 10.26
CA PHE A 217 -9.70 7.39 9.47
C PHE A 217 -9.77 5.96 8.91
N ALA A 218 -10.31 5.04 9.70
CA ALA A 218 -10.26 3.60 9.44
C ALA A 218 -11.50 2.91 10.02
N GLU A 219 -12.65 3.18 9.40
CA GLU A 219 -13.94 2.64 9.82
C GLU A 219 -14.14 1.16 9.44
N ASN A 220 -13.28 0.64 8.55
CA ASN A 220 -13.28 -0.75 8.12
C ASN A 220 -11.86 -1.34 8.22
N GLY A 221 -11.75 -2.67 8.27
CA GLY A 221 -10.51 -3.36 7.99
C GLY A 221 -10.12 -3.22 6.51
N THR A 222 -9.10 -3.95 6.07
CA THR A 222 -8.50 -3.71 4.76
C THR A 222 -8.98 -4.64 3.65
N PHE A 223 -9.60 -5.77 3.98
CA PHE A 223 -10.17 -6.72 3.01
C PHE A 223 -11.69 -6.59 2.92
N ASN A 224 -12.25 -6.55 1.70
CA ASN A 224 -13.67 -6.34 1.44
C ASN A 224 -14.33 -7.40 0.55
N SER A 225 -13.55 -8.28 -0.07
CA SER A 225 -14.07 -9.35 -0.95
C SER A 225 -15.00 -8.86 -2.09
N TYR A 226 -14.79 -7.64 -2.59
CA TYR A 226 -15.65 -6.94 -3.56
C TYR A 226 -17.09 -6.68 -3.09
N ASP A 227 -17.39 -6.83 -1.79
CA ASP A 227 -18.69 -6.53 -1.24
C ASP A 227 -18.64 -5.20 -0.45
N PRO A 228 -19.25 -4.11 -0.97
CA PRO A 228 -19.20 -2.81 -0.33
C PRO A 228 -20.05 -2.71 0.95
N GLU A 229 -20.84 -3.74 1.27
CA GLU A 229 -21.67 -3.79 2.47
C GLU A 229 -21.01 -4.54 3.63
N LEU A 230 -19.89 -5.25 3.37
CA LEU A 230 -19.16 -5.96 4.41
C LEU A 230 -18.28 -5.01 5.23
N LYS A 231 -18.25 -5.26 6.53
CA LYS A 231 -17.37 -4.60 7.48
C LYS A 231 -16.61 -5.63 8.32
N THR A 232 -15.33 -5.38 8.50
CA THR A 232 -14.47 -6.14 9.41
C THR A 232 -13.61 -5.18 10.22
N THR A 233 -13.06 -5.64 11.34
CA THR A 233 -12.01 -4.92 12.09
C THR A 233 -10.61 -5.46 11.77
N SER A 234 -10.52 -6.57 11.02
CA SER A 234 -9.25 -7.20 10.64
C SER A 234 -8.52 -6.38 9.59
N ARG A 235 -7.31 -5.98 9.89
CA ARG A 235 -6.38 -5.30 8.97
C ARG A 235 -5.33 -6.31 8.57
N ILE A 236 -5.33 -6.76 7.32
CA ILE A 236 -4.31 -7.68 6.78
C ILE A 236 -3.29 -6.96 5.91
N ASP A 237 -3.60 -5.73 5.50
CA ASP A 237 -2.68 -4.81 4.86
C ASP A 237 -2.12 -3.85 5.91
N HIS A 238 -0.80 -3.86 6.09
CA HIS A 238 -0.14 -3.07 7.13
C HIS A 238 0.89 -2.11 6.54
N VAL A 239 1.09 -1.02 7.25
CA VAL A 239 2.20 -0.09 7.06
C VAL A 239 2.96 -0.01 8.38
N PHE A 240 4.11 -0.66 8.45
CA PHE A 240 5.02 -0.58 9.58
C PHE A 240 6.10 0.46 9.31
N VAL A 241 6.53 1.17 10.34
CA VAL A 241 7.51 2.24 10.23
C VAL A 241 8.55 2.15 11.34
N SER A 242 9.78 2.57 11.06
CA SER A 242 10.79 2.72 12.12
C SER A 242 10.34 3.71 13.19
N PRO A 243 10.72 3.52 14.47
CA PRO A 243 10.33 4.40 15.59
C PRO A 243 10.76 5.87 15.44
N CYS A 244 11.65 6.17 14.51
CA CYS A 244 12.08 7.54 14.20
C CYS A 244 11.05 8.34 13.38
N PHE A 245 10.00 7.70 12.86
CA PHE A 245 8.90 8.36 12.17
C PHE A 245 7.78 8.71 13.14
N HIS A 246 7.30 9.93 13.04
CA HIS A 246 6.07 10.37 13.68
C HIS A 246 4.90 10.17 12.71
N VAL A 247 3.87 9.43 13.13
CA VAL A 247 2.70 9.11 12.30
C VAL A 247 1.60 10.15 12.57
N GLU A 248 1.42 11.09 11.63
CA GLU A 248 0.40 12.13 11.77
C GLU A 248 -1.00 11.58 11.48
N ARG A 249 -1.14 10.82 10.39
CA ARG A 249 -2.44 10.31 9.93
C ARG A 249 -2.30 8.90 9.37
N TYR A 250 -3.32 8.11 9.62
CA TYR A 250 -3.53 6.78 9.05
C TYR A 250 -4.94 6.70 8.49
N GLY A 251 -5.10 6.21 7.27
CA GLY A 251 -6.40 6.02 6.64
C GLY A 251 -6.52 4.69 5.93
N VAL A 252 -7.69 4.05 6.09
CA VAL A 252 -8.18 2.98 5.20
C VAL A 252 -9.23 3.63 4.32
N LEU A 253 -8.96 3.73 3.01
CA LEU A 253 -9.84 4.46 2.10
C LEU A 253 -10.87 3.52 1.48
N THR A 254 -12.09 3.61 1.95
CA THR A 254 -13.21 2.75 1.55
C THR A 254 -13.99 3.28 0.34
N ASN A 255 -13.29 3.95 -0.59
CA ASN A 255 -13.90 4.52 -1.78
C ASN A 255 -14.49 3.44 -2.68
N SER A 256 -15.63 3.76 -3.24
CA SER A 256 -16.35 2.94 -4.19
C SER A 256 -16.66 3.74 -5.46
N TYR A 257 -17.05 3.04 -6.51
CA TYR A 257 -17.54 3.65 -7.74
C TYR A 257 -18.90 3.08 -8.14
N TRP A 258 -19.55 3.73 -9.07
CA TRP A 258 -20.89 3.39 -9.48
C TRP A 258 -20.91 2.95 -10.94
N VAL A 259 -21.64 1.87 -11.22
CA VAL A 259 -21.90 1.40 -12.58
C VAL A 259 -23.41 1.40 -12.80
N GLU A 260 -23.82 1.58 -14.06
CA GLU A 260 -25.23 1.51 -14.40
C GLU A 260 -25.84 0.18 -13.96
N ASN A 261 -27.04 0.25 -13.43
CA ASN A 261 -27.83 -0.93 -13.12
C ASN A 261 -28.82 -1.16 -14.28
N PRO A 262 -28.57 -2.16 -15.16
CA PRO A 262 -29.43 -2.39 -16.31
C PRO A 262 -30.87 -2.78 -15.95
N GLN A 263 -31.12 -3.12 -14.68
CA GLN A 263 -32.45 -3.51 -14.19
C GLN A 263 -33.26 -2.32 -13.62
N SER A 264 -32.72 -1.10 -13.64
CA SER A 264 -33.40 0.07 -13.05
C SER A 264 -33.15 1.34 -13.86
N ASP A 265 -34.14 1.69 -14.71
CA ASP A 265 -34.20 3.01 -15.39
C ASP A 265 -35.04 4.03 -14.61
N GLU A 266 -35.49 3.67 -13.41
CA GLU A 266 -36.37 4.51 -12.60
C GLU A 266 -35.65 5.78 -12.14
N GLN A 267 -36.22 6.94 -12.48
CA GLN A 267 -35.83 8.22 -11.89
C GLN A 267 -36.52 8.40 -10.55
N LEU A 268 -35.74 8.66 -9.52
CA LEU A 268 -36.22 8.86 -8.16
C LEU A 268 -36.13 10.34 -7.80
N LYS A 269 -37.15 10.84 -7.13
CA LYS A 269 -37.09 12.13 -6.43
C LYS A 269 -36.71 11.86 -4.99
N GLY A 270 -35.70 12.57 -4.48
CA GLY A 270 -35.40 12.56 -3.04
C GLY A 270 -36.44 13.31 -2.24
N HIS A 271 -36.72 12.86 -1.01
CA HIS A 271 -37.51 13.61 -0.07
C HIS A 271 -36.81 14.96 0.21
N ASP A 272 -37.56 16.06 0.11
CA ASP A 272 -37.05 17.44 0.30
C ASP A 272 -35.85 17.83 -0.62
N ALA A 273 -35.67 17.12 -1.73
CA ALA A 273 -34.63 17.47 -2.72
C ALA A 273 -35.08 18.68 -3.56
N PRO A 274 -34.14 19.58 -3.95
CA PRO A 274 -34.40 20.62 -4.94
C PRO A 274 -34.97 20.06 -6.23
N GLN A 275 -35.76 20.85 -6.97
CA GLN A 275 -36.44 20.37 -8.19
C GLN A 275 -35.47 19.91 -9.27
N GLU A 276 -34.27 20.49 -9.31
CA GLU A 276 -33.21 20.18 -10.26
C GLU A 276 -32.56 18.83 -9.99
N ILE A 277 -32.69 18.25 -8.80
CA ILE A 277 -32.04 17.00 -8.41
C ILE A 277 -32.91 15.81 -8.85
N ASN A 278 -32.31 14.95 -9.64
CA ASN A 278 -32.87 13.65 -10.01
C ASN A 278 -31.88 12.55 -9.61
N PHE A 279 -32.38 11.50 -9.01
CA PHE A 279 -31.58 10.34 -8.62
C PHE A 279 -31.87 9.17 -9.57
N LYS A 280 -30.85 8.38 -9.85
CA LYS A 280 -30.95 7.09 -10.55
C LYS A 280 -30.25 6.02 -9.68
N LYS A 281 -30.81 4.83 -9.63
CA LYS A 281 -30.17 3.71 -8.95
C LYS A 281 -28.99 3.19 -9.77
N PHE A 282 -27.82 3.10 -9.15
CA PHE A 282 -26.64 2.50 -9.71
C PHE A 282 -26.19 1.31 -8.84
N GLN A 283 -25.42 0.43 -9.44
CA GLN A 283 -24.74 -0.61 -8.67
C GLN A 283 -23.42 -0.07 -8.13
N LYS A 284 -23.22 -0.20 -6.83
CA LYS A 284 -21.96 0.17 -6.16
C LYS A 284 -20.92 -0.93 -6.35
N ARG A 285 -19.68 -0.57 -6.69
CA ARG A 285 -18.56 -1.49 -6.87
C ARG A 285 -17.30 -0.94 -6.23
N LEU A 286 -16.30 -1.83 -6.01
CA LEU A 286 -15.02 -1.52 -5.39
C LEU A 286 -13.87 -1.66 -6.39
N PRO A 287 -12.84 -0.78 -6.35
CA PRO A 287 -11.69 -0.83 -7.26
C PRO A 287 -10.80 -2.06 -7.06
N SER A 288 -10.78 -2.63 -5.85
CA SER A 288 -10.09 -3.87 -5.47
C SER A 288 -10.91 -4.58 -4.40
N ASP A 289 -10.65 -5.88 -4.17
CA ASP A 289 -11.14 -6.62 -3.01
C ASP A 289 -10.41 -6.26 -1.71
N HIS A 290 -9.42 -5.37 -1.78
CA HIS A 290 -8.78 -4.70 -0.66
C HIS A 290 -9.02 -3.18 -0.71
N TYR A 291 -9.03 -2.55 0.46
CA TYR A 291 -8.98 -1.10 0.60
C TYR A 291 -7.53 -0.63 0.76
N PRO A 292 -7.09 0.44 0.07
CA PRO A 292 -5.76 0.96 0.26
C PRO A 292 -5.58 1.58 1.64
N VAL A 293 -4.37 1.44 2.16
CA VAL A 293 -3.92 2.08 3.39
C VAL A 293 -2.97 3.22 3.03
N PHE A 294 -3.24 4.43 3.51
CA PHE A 294 -2.35 5.58 3.35
C PHE A 294 -1.97 6.20 4.69
N VAL A 295 -0.70 6.59 4.80
CA VAL A 295 -0.10 7.05 6.04
C VAL A 295 0.73 8.31 5.79
N ARG A 296 0.54 9.34 6.61
CA ARG A 296 1.35 10.56 6.58
C ARG A 296 2.36 10.57 7.71
N LEU A 297 3.62 10.64 7.33
CA LEU A 297 4.77 10.55 8.22
C LEU A 297 5.53 11.87 8.29
N LYS A 298 6.13 12.14 9.46
CA LYS A 298 7.19 13.14 9.65
C LYS A 298 8.42 12.48 10.28
N LYS A 299 9.60 13.04 10.00
CA LYS A 299 10.83 12.65 10.64
C LYS A 299 11.55 13.87 11.17
#